data_26ff3149b88234757cdf769a3d958475
#
_entry.id   26ff3149b88234757cdf769a3d958475
#
_cell.length_a   1.000
_cell.length_b   1.000
_cell.length_c   1.000
_cell.angle_alpha   90.00
_cell.angle_beta   90.00
_cell.angle_gamma   90.00
#
_symmetry.space_group_name_H-M   'P 1'
#
loop_
_entity.id
_entity.type
_entity.pdbx_description
1 polymer ?
#
loop_
_entity_poly.entity_id
_entity_poly.type
_entity_poly.pdbx_seq_one_letter_code
_entity_poly.pdbx_strand_id
1 'polypeptide(L)'
;MKLFEYIDTMNQPYDIFCTDSVHSPLHWHFYSEILYIYSGSIQIECNNKSMILKKGDLCYFYPLQLHSVKPAPTCNETVNYAVIKFNMQTLSIPKAYLQTMYDSFVHRNSDEDFCLLVHQNEKIPLIVNNILEEYESKKSMHMLAVRSGIYILLIEIARNIDKKHNSYPKKAEQSLSFYHILEYIDAHSAEPLEVQALADMCHLSYSHFAKLFRENYGRSCKEYIEYIRMNKAQDLLLNSDFDINYIAQETGFYDCSHFIRQYKKWRGITPKQERKNAY
;
A
#
# COMPACT_ATOMS: atom_id res chain seq x y z
N MET A 1 -20.87 -2.97 3.87
CA MET A 1 -20.10 -2.94 2.63
C MET A 1 -18.62 -2.95 3.01
N LYS A 2 -17.81 -3.95 2.60
CA LYS A 2 -16.38 -3.96 2.93
C LYS A 2 -15.70 -2.98 1.98
N LEU A 3 -15.35 -1.79 2.47
CA LEU A 3 -14.56 -0.81 1.72
C LEU A 3 -13.05 -1.14 1.72
N PHE A 4 -12.61 -2.12 2.50
CA PHE A 4 -11.22 -2.52 2.63
C PHE A 4 -10.91 -3.71 1.73
N GLU A 5 -9.95 -3.54 0.80
CA GLU A 5 -9.38 -4.61 0.01
C GLU A 5 -8.14 -5.17 0.73
N TYR A 6 -8.13 -6.47 0.93
CA TYR A 6 -6.98 -7.19 1.48
C TYR A 6 -6.19 -7.85 0.36
N ILE A 7 -4.89 -7.63 0.34
CA ILE A 7 -3.92 -8.38 -0.45
C ILE A 7 -2.85 -8.89 0.51
N ASP A 8 -2.46 -10.14 0.40
CA ASP A 8 -1.42 -10.75 1.21
C ASP A 8 -0.04 -10.33 0.71
N THR A 9 0.46 -9.21 1.23
CA THR A 9 1.78 -8.68 0.82
C THR A 9 2.96 -9.39 1.44
N MET A 10 2.74 -10.27 2.40
CA MET A 10 3.82 -11.06 3.00
C MET A 10 4.26 -12.17 2.05
N ASN A 11 3.31 -12.87 1.43
CA ASN A 11 3.58 -13.93 0.46
C ASN A 11 3.66 -13.44 -0.99
N GLN A 12 2.97 -12.32 -1.29
CA GLN A 12 2.97 -11.70 -2.60
C GLN A 12 3.19 -10.19 -2.45
N PRO A 13 4.46 -9.75 -2.39
CA PRO A 13 4.79 -8.33 -2.17
C PRO A 13 4.31 -7.41 -3.29
N TYR A 14 3.93 -7.99 -4.42
CA TYR A 14 3.40 -7.32 -5.59
C TYR A 14 2.16 -8.03 -6.11
N ASP A 15 1.15 -7.27 -6.53
CA ASP A 15 -0.01 -7.75 -7.29
C ASP A 15 -0.07 -6.95 -8.59
N ILE A 16 0.29 -7.61 -9.70
CA ILE A 16 0.55 -6.96 -10.99
C ILE A 16 -0.19 -7.72 -12.08
N PHE A 17 -1.08 -7.03 -12.79
CA PHE A 17 -1.88 -7.62 -13.84
C PHE A 17 -2.39 -6.57 -14.83
N CYS A 18 -2.82 -7.03 -16.02
CA CYS A 18 -3.64 -6.24 -16.93
C CYS A 18 -5.11 -6.63 -16.78
N THR A 19 -6.01 -5.66 -16.97
CA THR A 19 -7.45 -5.89 -16.90
C THR A 19 -8.21 -5.00 -17.88
N ASP A 20 -9.38 -5.49 -18.31
CA ASP A 20 -10.39 -4.76 -19.07
C ASP A 20 -11.61 -4.39 -18.19
N SER A 21 -11.60 -4.80 -16.92
CA SER A 21 -12.67 -4.54 -15.98
C SER A 21 -12.73 -3.06 -15.61
N VAL A 22 -13.84 -2.42 -15.91
CA VAL A 22 -14.09 -1.00 -15.57
C VAL A 22 -14.90 -0.84 -14.27
N HIS A 23 -15.01 -1.89 -13.46
CA HIS A 23 -15.76 -1.89 -12.22
C HIS A 23 -14.89 -2.30 -11.03
N SER A 24 -14.26 -1.34 -10.38
CA SER A 24 -13.70 -1.49 -9.05
C SER A 24 -14.52 -0.62 -8.08
N PRO A 25 -15.27 -1.23 -7.14
CA PRO A 25 -16.11 -0.47 -6.21
C PRO A 25 -15.24 0.41 -5.32
N LEU A 26 -15.86 1.40 -4.67
CA LEU A 26 -15.17 2.27 -3.73
C LEU A 26 -14.49 1.43 -2.63
N HIS A 27 -13.16 1.53 -2.53
CA HIS A 27 -12.34 0.75 -1.60
C HIS A 27 -11.06 1.49 -1.21
N TRP A 28 -10.35 0.96 -0.25
CA TRP A 28 -9.04 1.40 0.17
C TRP A 28 -8.19 0.21 0.63
N HIS A 29 -6.88 0.35 0.56
CA HIS A 29 -5.89 -0.67 0.95
C HIS A 29 -4.60 -0.04 1.45
N PHE A 30 -3.67 -0.86 1.97
CA PHE A 30 -2.37 -0.40 2.51
C PHE A 30 -1.27 -0.26 1.46
N TYR A 31 -1.57 -0.54 0.21
CA TYR A 31 -0.60 -0.51 -0.89
C TYR A 31 -0.60 0.82 -1.60
N SER A 32 0.52 1.07 -2.28
CA SER A 32 0.55 1.97 -3.41
C SER A 32 -0.05 1.24 -4.60
N GLU A 33 -0.89 1.90 -5.38
CA GLU A 33 -1.46 1.36 -6.60
C GLU A 33 -1.18 2.30 -7.77
N ILE A 34 -0.70 1.73 -8.86
CA ILE A 34 -0.48 2.43 -10.12
C ILE A 34 -1.42 1.86 -11.17
N LEU A 35 -2.14 2.73 -11.86
CA LEU A 35 -2.89 2.41 -13.08
C LEU A 35 -2.17 3.03 -14.28
N TYR A 36 -1.98 2.25 -15.35
CA TYR A 36 -1.50 2.76 -16.64
C TYR A 36 -2.44 2.33 -17.77
N ILE A 37 -2.96 3.29 -18.54
CA ILE A 37 -4.00 3.04 -19.54
C ILE A 37 -3.37 2.76 -20.90
N TYR A 38 -3.56 1.54 -21.41
CA TYR A 38 -3.11 1.13 -22.73
C TYR A 38 -4.09 1.50 -23.84
N SER A 39 -5.39 1.34 -23.59
CA SER A 39 -6.46 1.67 -24.55
C SER A 39 -7.75 2.05 -23.84
N GLY A 40 -8.60 2.78 -24.54
CA GLY A 40 -9.87 3.26 -24.02
C GLY A 40 -9.73 4.36 -22.97
N SER A 41 -10.74 4.46 -22.13
CA SER A 41 -10.74 5.41 -21.00
C SER A 41 -11.55 4.86 -19.82
N ILE A 42 -11.12 5.20 -18.60
CA ILE A 42 -11.79 4.89 -17.35
C ILE A 42 -12.05 6.17 -16.56
N GLN A 43 -13.09 6.18 -15.76
CA GLN A 43 -13.31 7.21 -14.75
C GLN A 43 -12.81 6.70 -13.39
N ILE A 44 -11.93 7.46 -12.76
CA ILE A 44 -11.52 7.22 -11.38
C ILE A 44 -12.23 8.20 -10.45
N GLU A 45 -12.57 7.75 -9.26
CA GLU A 45 -13.01 8.61 -8.17
C GLU A 45 -12.03 8.48 -7.02
N CYS A 46 -11.66 9.59 -6.43
CA CYS A 46 -10.74 9.66 -5.32
C CYS A 46 -11.05 10.91 -4.48
N ASN A 47 -11.22 10.76 -3.16
CA ASN A 47 -11.52 11.87 -2.25
C ASN A 47 -12.67 12.76 -2.74
N ASN A 48 -13.79 12.16 -3.15
CA ASN A 48 -14.99 12.84 -3.69
C ASN A 48 -14.76 13.69 -4.96
N LYS A 49 -13.60 13.53 -5.60
CA LYS A 49 -13.31 14.11 -6.93
C LYS A 49 -13.31 12.99 -7.96
N SER A 50 -13.66 13.30 -9.19
CA SER A 50 -13.62 12.33 -10.27
C SER A 50 -12.82 12.86 -11.45
N MET A 51 -12.16 11.94 -12.19
CA MET A 51 -11.37 12.26 -13.36
C MET A 51 -11.42 11.13 -14.38
N ILE A 52 -11.30 11.47 -15.65
CA ILE A 52 -11.19 10.49 -16.73
C ILE A 52 -9.72 10.31 -17.09
N LEU A 53 -9.24 9.08 -16.99
CA LEU A 53 -7.95 8.67 -17.51
C LEU A 53 -8.12 8.10 -18.92
N LYS A 54 -7.19 8.44 -19.80
CA LYS A 54 -7.17 8.03 -21.21
C LYS A 54 -5.89 7.29 -21.53
N LYS A 55 -5.84 6.69 -22.71
CA LYS A 55 -4.63 6.04 -23.24
C LYS A 55 -3.38 6.90 -23.02
N GLY A 56 -2.35 6.33 -22.42
CA GLY A 56 -1.06 6.97 -22.10
C GLY A 56 -1.03 7.69 -20.75
N ASP A 57 -2.15 7.76 -20.03
CA ASP A 57 -2.20 8.32 -18.69
C ASP A 57 -1.77 7.28 -17.66
N LEU A 58 -1.04 7.74 -16.65
CA LEU A 58 -0.73 6.98 -15.43
C LEU A 58 -1.33 7.71 -14.23
N CYS A 59 -1.95 6.94 -13.35
CA CYS A 59 -2.44 7.38 -12.05
C CYS A 59 -1.74 6.60 -10.94
N TYR A 60 -1.29 7.29 -9.90
CA TYR A 60 -0.77 6.68 -8.68
C TYR A 60 -1.70 7.01 -7.51
N PHE A 61 -2.25 5.99 -6.87
CA PHE A 61 -2.99 6.08 -5.62
C PHE A 61 -2.07 5.85 -4.43
N TYR A 62 -2.18 6.74 -3.46
CA TYR A 62 -1.44 6.61 -2.21
C TYR A 62 -2.00 5.47 -1.34
N PRO A 63 -1.18 4.88 -0.48
CA PRO A 63 -1.68 3.98 0.56
C PRO A 63 -2.84 4.63 1.33
N LEU A 64 -3.85 3.84 1.66
CA LEU A 64 -5.05 4.23 2.41
C LEU A 64 -5.99 5.22 1.68
N GLN A 65 -5.69 5.58 0.45
CA GLN A 65 -6.53 6.47 -0.32
C GLN A 65 -7.81 5.77 -0.76
N LEU A 66 -8.96 6.36 -0.41
CA LEU A 66 -10.27 5.85 -0.84
C LEU A 66 -10.47 6.17 -2.32
N HIS A 67 -10.63 5.13 -3.14
CA HIS A 67 -10.76 5.28 -4.59
C HIS A 67 -11.66 4.22 -5.22
N SER A 68 -12.10 4.46 -6.46
CA SER A 68 -12.86 3.53 -7.27
C SER A 68 -12.54 3.72 -8.76
N VAL A 69 -12.81 2.67 -9.54
CA VAL A 69 -12.75 2.72 -11.01
C VAL A 69 -14.15 2.46 -11.57
N LYS A 70 -14.58 3.27 -12.52
CA LYS A 70 -15.88 3.21 -13.17
C LYS A 70 -15.74 3.33 -14.68
N PRO A 71 -16.73 2.90 -15.47
CA PRO A 71 -16.76 3.19 -16.90
C PRO A 71 -16.72 4.69 -17.16
N ALA A 72 -15.91 5.13 -18.10
CA ALA A 72 -15.95 6.52 -18.54
C ALA A 72 -17.26 6.78 -19.32
N PRO A 73 -17.94 7.91 -19.11
CA PRO A 73 -19.25 8.20 -19.71
C PRO A 73 -19.27 8.17 -21.23
N THR A 74 -18.14 8.38 -21.89
CA THR A 74 -18.02 8.52 -23.34
C THR A 74 -17.07 7.50 -23.98
N CYS A 75 -16.74 6.40 -23.31
CA CYS A 75 -15.82 5.41 -23.85
C CYS A 75 -16.56 4.41 -24.73
N ASN A 76 -16.28 4.42 -26.05
CA ASN A 76 -16.76 3.45 -27.01
C ASN A 76 -15.67 2.41 -27.41
N GLU A 77 -14.48 2.51 -26.81
CA GLU A 77 -13.35 1.65 -27.11
C GLU A 77 -13.19 0.58 -26.02
N THR A 78 -12.61 -0.56 -26.39
CA THR A 78 -12.22 -1.58 -25.43
C THR A 78 -11.17 -1.02 -24.49
N VAL A 79 -11.46 -1.06 -23.21
CA VAL A 79 -10.54 -0.61 -22.16
C VAL A 79 -9.52 -1.71 -21.88
N ASN A 80 -8.27 -1.33 -21.76
CA ASN A 80 -7.21 -2.18 -21.23
C ASN A 80 -6.21 -1.32 -20.44
N TYR A 81 -5.91 -1.72 -19.22
CA TYR A 81 -4.96 -1.01 -18.37
C TYR A 81 -4.20 -1.96 -17.44
N ALA A 82 -2.96 -1.58 -17.12
CA ALA A 82 -2.16 -2.24 -16.11
C ALA A 82 -2.51 -1.76 -14.71
N VAL A 83 -2.50 -2.68 -13.75
CA VAL A 83 -2.59 -2.43 -12.31
C VAL A 83 -1.31 -2.95 -11.67
N ILE A 84 -0.62 -2.09 -10.91
CA ILE A 84 0.60 -2.44 -10.18
C ILE A 84 0.38 -2.05 -8.72
N LYS A 85 0.13 -3.04 -7.86
CA LYS A 85 -0.01 -2.85 -6.41
C LYS A 85 1.25 -3.32 -5.70
N PHE A 86 1.76 -2.53 -4.77
CA PHE A 86 2.97 -2.86 -4.01
C PHE A 86 3.00 -2.14 -2.66
N ASN A 87 3.70 -2.74 -1.70
CA ASN A 87 3.98 -2.08 -0.44
C ASN A 87 5.32 -1.34 -0.54
N MET A 88 5.34 -0.05 -0.20
CA MET A 88 6.57 0.75 -0.19
C MET A 88 7.67 0.15 0.71
N GLN A 89 7.31 -0.53 1.80
CA GLN A 89 8.25 -1.19 2.70
C GLN A 89 9.01 -2.33 2.02
N THR A 90 8.38 -3.04 1.07
CA THR A 90 9.02 -4.14 0.33
C THR A 90 10.12 -3.67 -0.63
N LEU A 91 10.14 -2.38 -0.93
CA LEU A 91 11.17 -1.80 -1.81
C LEU A 91 12.53 -1.68 -1.11
N SER A 92 12.61 -1.66 0.22
CA SER A 92 13.88 -1.53 0.97
C SER A 92 14.70 -0.30 0.53
N ILE A 93 14.06 0.88 0.58
CA ILE A 93 14.66 2.13 0.10
C ILE A 93 15.84 2.53 0.99
N PRO A 94 17.03 2.86 0.42
CA PRO A 94 18.17 3.32 1.21
C PRO A 94 17.83 4.59 1.99
N LYS A 95 18.33 4.69 3.23
CA LYS A 95 18.03 5.83 4.15
C LYS A 95 18.25 7.22 3.51
N ALA A 96 19.26 7.36 2.67
CA ALA A 96 19.56 8.63 1.99
C ALA A 96 18.43 9.13 1.06
N TYR A 97 17.58 8.24 0.55
CA TYR A 97 16.50 8.58 -0.39
C TYR A 97 15.10 8.40 0.23
N LEU A 98 15.04 7.87 1.45
CA LEU A 98 13.82 7.51 2.12
C LEU A 98 12.88 8.72 2.25
N GLN A 99 13.43 9.86 2.72
CA GLN A 99 12.67 11.10 2.86
C GLN A 99 12.02 11.53 1.54
N THR A 100 12.82 11.65 0.48
CA THR A 100 12.33 12.11 -0.83
C THR A 100 11.24 11.19 -1.39
N MET A 101 11.40 9.87 -1.24
CA MET A 101 10.43 8.90 -1.70
C MET A 101 9.12 8.96 -0.90
N TYR A 102 9.23 9.14 0.44
CA TYR A 102 8.05 9.25 1.29
C TYR A 102 7.28 10.54 1.06
N ASP A 103 7.97 11.66 0.94
CA ASP A 103 7.33 12.94 0.64
C ASP A 103 6.63 12.91 -0.72
N SER A 104 7.16 12.17 -1.67
CA SER A 104 6.57 12.05 -3.01
C SER A 104 5.42 11.05 -3.08
N PHE A 105 5.46 9.94 -2.32
CA PHE A 105 4.60 8.77 -2.57
C PHE A 105 3.84 8.24 -1.35
N VAL A 106 4.08 8.74 -0.16
CA VAL A 106 3.39 8.28 1.06
C VAL A 106 2.65 9.42 1.74
N HIS A 107 3.22 10.62 1.78
CA HIS A 107 2.62 11.76 2.42
C HIS A 107 1.81 12.61 1.46
N ARG A 108 0.53 12.77 1.77
CA ARG A 108 -0.33 13.76 1.15
C ARG A 108 -0.21 15.08 1.89
N ASN A 109 0.03 16.15 1.15
CA ASN A 109 0.19 17.47 1.73
C ASN A 109 -1.13 18.16 2.13
N SER A 110 -2.26 17.66 1.65
CA SER A 110 -3.60 18.16 1.98
C SER A 110 -4.71 17.18 1.61
N ASP A 111 -5.90 17.35 2.19
CA ASP A 111 -7.13 16.68 1.75
C ASP A 111 -7.54 17.05 0.31
N GLU A 112 -6.90 18.05 -0.27
CA GLU A 112 -7.11 18.49 -1.65
C GLU A 112 -6.32 17.65 -2.66
N ASP A 113 -5.29 16.91 -2.22
CA ASP A 113 -4.46 16.11 -3.12
C ASP A 113 -5.26 14.93 -3.66
N PHE A 114 -5.55 15.01 -4.93
CA PHE A 114 -6.02 13.91 -5.74
C PHE A 114 -4.90 12.87 -5.88
N CYS A 115 -5.08 11.81 -6.66
CA CYS A 115 -3.98 10.91 -7.02
C CYS A 115 -2.89 11.66 -7.82
N LEU A 116 -1.66 11.11 -7.88
CA LEU A 116 -0.65 11.65 -8.78
C LEU A 116 -0.95 11.24 -10.22
N LEU A 117 -0.82 12.20 -11.15
CA LEU A 117 -1.13 11.99 -12.55
C LEU A 117 0.08 12.34 -13.44
N VAL A 118 0.41 11.41 -14.31
CA VAL A 118 1.39 11.61 -15.39
C VAL A 118 0.71 11.39 -16.72
N HIS A 119 0.78 12.36 -17.59
CA HIS A 119 0.18 12.32 -18.92
C HIS A 119 1.25 12.12 -19.98
N GLN A 120 1.02 11.20 -20.93
CA GLN A 120 1.77 11.04 -22.17
C GLN A 120 3.31 11.05 -22.02
N ASN A 121 3.84 10.25 -21.11
CA ASN A 121 5.28 10.07 -20.96
C ASN A 121 5.75 8.86 -21.77
N GLU A 122 6.71 9.07 -22.68
CA GLU A 122 7.21 8.05 -23.61
C GLU A 122 7.96 6.89 -22.93
N LYS A 123 8.52 7.10 -21.74
CA LYS A 123 9.26 6.08 -21.00
C LYS A 123 8.39 5.15 -20.18
N ILE A 124 7.27 5.66 -19.68
CA ILE A 124 6.38 4.91 -18.77
C ILE A 124 5.88 3.61 -19.39
N PRO A 125 5.36 3.56 -20.63
CA PRO A 125 4.89 2.31 -21.22
C PRO A 125 5.97 1.23 -21.31
N LEU A 126 7.21 1.60 -21.61
CA LEU A 126 8.34 0.66 -21.66
C LEU A 126 8.65 0.08 -20.28
N ILE A 127 8.63 0.92 -19.25
CA ILE A 127 8.89 0.50 -17.87
C ILE A 127 7.76 -0.42 -17.38
N VAL A 128 6.50 -0.05 -17.60
CA VAL A 128 5.33 -0.84 -17.20
C VAL A 128 5.30 -2.19 -17.89
N ASN A 129 5.57 -2.24 -19.22
CA ASN A 129 5.64 -3.49 -19.97
C ASN A 129 6.73 -4.41 -19.44
N ASN A 130 7.91 -3.88 -19.12
CA ASN A 130 8.99 -4.67 -18.56
C ASN A 130 8.63 -5.25 -17.19
N ILE A 131 7.96 -4.48 -16.33
CA ILE A 131 7.48 -4.96 -15.03
C ILE A 131 6.49 -6.12 -15.20
N LEU A 132 5.52 -5.99 -16.12
CA LEU A 132 4.54 -7.02 -16.42
C LEU A 132 5.21 -8.29 -16.96
N GLU A 133 6.10 -8.16 -17.94
CA GLU A 133 6.81 -9.30 -18.54
C GLU A 133 7.63 -10.06 -17.49
N GLU A 134 8.36 -9.36 -16.63
CA GLU A 134 9.15 -10.00 -15.57
C GLU A 134 8.25 -10.69 -14.54
N TYR A 135 7.12 -10.07 -14.17
CA TYR A 135 6.19 -10.65 -13.20
C TYR A 135 5.48 -11.90 -13.73
N GLU A 136 5.09 -11.90 -15.02
CA GLU A 136 4.42 -13.04 -15.68
C GLU A 136 5.38 -14.19 -16.01
N SER A 137 6.59 -13.86 -16.50
CA SER A 137 7.55 -14.87 -16.98
C SER A 137 8.13 -15.73 -15.86
N LYS A 138 8.15 -15.24 -14.61
CA LYS A 138 8.71 -15.91 -13.43
C LYS A 138 10.12 -16.48 -13.64
N LYS A 139 10.92 -15.82 -14.49
CA LYS A 139 12.32 -16.19 -14.72
C LYS A 139 13.14 -16.06 -13.43
N SER A 140 14.33 -16.64 -13.41
CA SER A 140 15.26 -16.47 -12.29
C SER A 140 15.43 -14.98 -11.97
N MET A 141 15.36 -14.60 -10.68
CA MET A 141 15.50 -13.22 -10.19
C MET A 141 14.36 -12.27 -10.60
N HIS A 142 13.24 -12.76 -11.16
CA HIS A 142 12.12 -11.92 -11.61
C HIS A 142 11.60 -10.95 -10.53
N MET A 143 11.51 -11.37 -9.26
CA MET A 143 11.06 -10.48 -8.17
C MET A 143 12.02 -9.32 -7.93
N LEU A 144 13.32 -9.51 -8.14
CA LEU A 144 14.30 -8.44 -8.07
C LEU A 144 14.18 -7.50 -9.29
N ALA A 145 13.93 -8.06 -10.48
CA ALA A 145 13.70 -7.28 -11.70
C ALA A 145 12.41 -6.45 -11.57
N VAL A 146 11.30 -7.03 -11.09
CA VAL A 146 10.04 -6.32 -10.79
C VAL A 146 10.29 -5.17 -9.81
N ARG A 147 10.98 -5.42 -8.70
CA ARG A 147 11.33 -4.39 -7.72
C ARG A 147 12.13 -3.25 -8.35
N SER A 148 13.13 -3.60 -9.16
CA SER A 148 13.96 -2.60 -9.86
C SER A 148 13.14 -1.79 -10.87
N GLY A 149 12.22 -2.43 -11.59
CA GLY A 149 11.28 -1.77 -12.50
C GLY A 149 10.36 -0.79 -11.77
N ILE A 150 9.82 -1.17 -10.61
CA ILE A 150 8.99 -0.28 -9.76
C ILE A 150 9.82 0.93 -9.30
N TYR A 151 11.10 0.74 -8.90
CA TYR A 151 11.97 1.88 -8.56
C TYR A 151 12.12 2.85 -9.73
N ILE A 152 12.41 2.34 -10.93
CA ILE A 152 12.56 3.17 -12.11
C ILE A 152 11.27 3.92 -12.44
N LEU A 153 10.11 3.24 -12.29
CA LEU A 153 8.80 3.84 -12.50
C LEU A 153 8.53 4.99 -11.52
N LEU A 154 8.79 4.77 -10.23
CA LEU A 154 8.61 5.81 -9.20
C LEU A 154 9.54 7.02 -9.44
N ILE A 155 10.80 6.79 -9.83
CA ILE A 155 11.73 7.87 -10.19
C ILE A 155 11.19 8.67 -11.38
N GLU A 156 10.64 8.00 -12.41
CA GLU A 156 10.10 8.68 -13.57
C GLU A 156 8.83 9.47 -13.22
N ILE A 157 7.96 8.93 -12.36
CA ILE A 157 6.78 9.65 -11.83
C ILE A 157 7.25 10.91 -11.07
N ALA A 158 8.18 10.79 -10.12
CA ALA A 158 8.70 11.92 -9.35
C ALA A 158 9.27 13.02 -10.26
N ARG A 159 10.07 12.67 -11.25
CA ARG A 159 10.64 13.62 -12.21
C ARG A 159 9.60 14.37 -13.06
N ASN A 160 8.45 13.76 -13.28
CA ASN A 160 7.34 14.41 -14.00
C ASN A 160 6.53 15.37 -13.10
N ILE A 161 6.45 15.07 -11.80
CA ILE A 161 5.82 15.95 -10.81
C ILE A 161 6.67 17.22 -10.61
N ASP A 162 7.98 17.05 -10.44
CA ASP A 162 8.93 18.16 -10.22
C ASP A 162 8.91 19.19 -11.36
N LYS A 163 8.66 18.75 -12.57
CA LYS A 163 8.54 19.67 -13.73
C LYS A 163 7.31 20.59 -13.67
N LYS A 164 6.28 20.21 -12.90
CA LYS A 164 5.03 20.98 -12.76
C LYS A 164 5.01 21.87 -11.51
N HIS A 165 5.78 21.54 -10.49
CA HIS A 165 5.80 22.26 -9.22
C HIS A 165 7.23 22.60 -8.82
N ASN A 166 7.59 23.89 -8.95
CA ASN A 166 8.92 24.43 -8.57
C ASN A 166 9.17 24.53 -7.04
N SER A 167 8.43 23.79 -6.20
CA SER A 167 8.62 23.84 -4.75
C SER A 167 8.23 22.53 -4.07
N TYR A 168 9.21 21.81 -3.53
CA TYR A 168 8.96 20.83 -2.49
C TYR A 168 8.40 21.55 -1.24
N PRO A 169 7.30 21.09 -0.65
CA PRO A 169 6.79 21.70 0.56
C PRO A 169 7.75 21.43 1.73
N LYS A 170 8.14 22.49 2.44
CA LYS A 170 9.01 22.47 3.64
C LYS A 170 8.38 21.84 4.88
N LYS A 171 7.42 20.90 4.79
CA LYS A 171 6.83 20.23 5.96
C LYS A 171 7.48 18.88 6.30
N ALA A 172 8.75 18.71 5.94
CA ALA A 172 9.48 17.44 6.01
C ALA A 172 9.70 16.87 7.42
N GLU A 173 9.80 17.70 8.47
CA GLU A 173 10.19 17.19 9.80
C GLU A 173 9.08 16.41 10.53
N GLN A 174 7.81 16.80 10.39
CA GLN A 174 6.72 16.09 11.05
C GLN A 174 6.38 14.76 10.35
N SER A 175 6.54 14.69 9.03
CA SER A 175 6.27 13.48 8.28
C SER A 175 7.32 12.38 8.49
N LEU A 176 8.59 12.74 8.66
CA LEU A 176 9.67 11.82 9.05
C LEU A 176 9.38 11.13 10.38
N SER A 177 8.88 11.88 11.34
CA SER A 177 8.55 11.37 12.67
C SER A 177 7.51 10.22 12.58
N PHE A 178 6.45 10.39 11.77
CA PHE A 178 5.42 9.36 11.59
C PHE A 178 5.90 8.14 10.82
N TYR A 179 6.79 8.32 9.85
CA TYR A 179 7.38 7.18 9.14
C TYR A 179 8.21 6.30 10.08
N HIS A 180 9.09 6.91 10.86
CA HIS A 180 9.88 6.18 11.86
C HIS A 180 9.00 5.44 12.87
N ILE A 181 7.82 5.96 13.17
CA ILE A 181 6.85 5.27 14.02
C ILE A 181 6.32 3.98 13.35
N LEU A 182 6.04 3.99 12.04
CA LEU A 182 5.60 2.77 11.36
C LEU A 182 6.70 1.72 11.30
N GLU A 183 7.95 2.12 10.99
CA GLU A 183 9.11 1.23 11.05
C GLU A 183 9.31 0.67 12.47
N TYR A 184 9.19 1.54 13.47
CA TYR A 184 9.31 1.14 14.87
C TYR A 184 8.21 0.16 15.26
N ILE A 185 6.95 0.43 14.91
CA ILE A 185 5.83 -0.49 15.14
C ILE A 185 6.07 -1.82 14.46
N ASP A 186 6.53 -1.83 13.21
CA ASP A 186 6.81 -3.08 12.49
C ASP A 186 7.92 -3.87 13.15
N ALA A 187 9.04 -3.24 13.48
CA ALA A 187 10.19 -3.88 14.12
C ALA A 187 9.87 -4.42 15.52
N HIS A 188 9.03 -3.72 16.30
CA HIS A 188 8.71 -4.02 17.70
C HIS A 188 7.28 -4.53 17.90
N SER A 189 6.61 -4.97 16.86
CA SER A 189 5.19 -5.36 16.93
C SER A 189 4.91 -6.51 17.90
N ALA A 190 5.87 -7.38 18.13
CA ALA A 190 5.77 -8.47 19.11
C ALA A 190 5.84 -7.99 20.58
N GLU A 191 6.37 -6.80 20.81
CA GLU A 191 6.55 -6.23 22.14
C GLU A 191 5.28 -5.48 22.61
N PRO A 192 5.14 -5.22 23.93
CA PRO A 192 4.11 -4.32 24.42
C PRO A 192 4.34 -2.89 23.89
N LEU A 193 3.50 -2.47 22.94
CA LEU A 193 3.56 -1.13 22.37
C LEU A 193 2.47 -0.23 22.97
N GLU A 194 2.90 0.80 23.68
CA GLU A 194 2.02 1.83 24.25
C GLU A 194 1.90 3.02 23.29
N VAL A 195 0.67 3.38 22.92
CA VAL A 195 0.43 4.51 22.00
C VAL A 195 0.97 5.84 22.54
N GLN A 196 1.00 5.99 23.89
CA GLN A 196 1.60 7.17 24.52
C GLN A 196 3.11 7.24 24.24
N ALA A 197 3.83 6.11 24.38
CA ALA A 197 5.27 6.07 24.08
C ALA A 197 5.56 6.42 22.62
N LEU A 198 4.72 5.95 21.69
CA LEU A 198 4.82 6.30 20.27
C LEU A 198 4.55 7.78 20.02
N ALA A 199 3.61 8.38 20.75
CA ALA A 199 3.33 9.82 20.68
C ALA A 199 4.52 10.64 21.22
N ASP A 200 5.13 10.20 22.33
CA ASP A 200 6.30 10.86 22.93
C ASP A 200 7.52 10.81 21.98
N MET A 201 7.71 9.71 21.24
CA MET A 201 8.76 9.61 20.21
C MET A 201 8.56 10.64 19.09
N CYS A 202 7.32 11.05 18.82
CA CYS A 202 6.99 12.11 17.86
C CYS A 202 6.98 13.51 18.48
N HIS A 203 7.28 13.66 19.77
CA HIS A 203 7.12 14.91 20.50
C HIS A 203 5.70 15.49 20.46
N LEU A 204 4.68 14.61 20.46
CA LEU A 204 3.27 14.96 20.39
C LEU A 204 2.51 14.53 21.65
N SER A 205 1.44 15.26 21.97
CA SER A 205 0.47 14.74 22.94
C SER A 205 -0.27 13.53 22.36
N TYR A 206 -0.74 12.62 23.22
CA TYR A 206 -1.53 11.45 22.80
C TYR A 206 -2.68 11.81 21.86
N SER A 207 -3.46 12.85 22.22
CA SER A 207 -4.63 13.25 21.42
C SER A 207 -4.23 13.76 20.03
N HIS A 208 -3.16 14.53 19.94
CA HIS A 208 -2.66 15.05 18.68
C HIS A 208 -2.07 13.93 17.81
N PHE A 209 -1.27 13.03 18.41
CA PHE A 209 -0.75 11.84 17.73
C PHE A 209 -1.88 10.95 17.21
N ALA A 210 -2.87 10.61 18.05
CA ALA A 210 -3.97 9.73 17.66
C ALA A 210 -4.81 10.33 16.52
N LYS A 211 -5.05 11.65 16.54
CA LYS A 211 -5.73 12.38 15.47
C LYS A 211 -4.92 12.30 14.17
N LEU A 212 -3.66 12.71 14.19
CA LEU A 212 -2.79 12.70 13.02
C LEU A 212 -2.58 11.28 12.48
N PHE A 213 -2.43 10.28 13.35
CA PHE A 213 -2.29 8.89 12.93
C PHE A 213 -3.54 8.42 12.18
N ARG A 214 -4.74 8.75 12.69
CA ARG A 214 -5.99 8.40 12.03
C ARG A 214 -6.18 9.17 10.71
N GLU A 215 -5.82 10.43 10.65
CA GLU A 215 -5.88 11.25 9.42
C GLU A 215 -4.93 10.72 8.34
N ASN A 216 -3.71 10.31 8.72
CA ASN A 216 -2.71 9.81 7.77
C ASN A 216 -2.95 8.34 7.35
N TYR A 217 -3.50 7.49 8.24
CA TYR A 217 -3.57 6.05 8.00
C TYR A 217 -5.00 5.46 8.06
N GLY A 218 -6.02 6.30 8.18
CA GLY A 218 -7.43 5.90 8.15
C GLY A 218 -7.89 5.04 9.33
N ARG A 219 -7.01 4.74 10.29
CA ARG A 219 -7.29 3.91 11.48
C ARG A 219 -6.50 4.38 12.69
N SER A 220 -6.92 3.93 13.88
CA SER A 220 -6.16 4.20 15.09
C SER A 220 -4.82 3.44 15.10
N CYS A 221 -3.84 3.98 15.83
CA CYS A 221 -2.55 3.33 15.99
C CYS A 221 -2.66 1.91 16.60
N LYS A 222 -3.59 1.69 17.53
CA LYS A 222 -3.87 0.35 18.10
C LYS A 222 -4.35 -0.64 17.04
N GLU A 223 -5.30 -0.24 16.18
CA GLU A 223 -5.77 -1.07 15.07
C GLU A 223 -4.67 -1.36 14.05
N TYR A 224 -3.75 -0.42 13.86
CA TYR A 224 -2.60 -0.62 12.99
C TYR A 224 -1.61 -1.63 13.57
N ILE A 225 -1.26 -1.52 14.87
CA ILE A 225 -0.40 -2.50 15.58
C ILE A 225 -1.02 -3.90 15.49
N GLU A 226 -2.32 -4.03 15.76
CA GLU A 226 -3.02 -5.30 15.69
C GLU A 226 -2.99 -5.88 14.27
N TYR A 227 -3.15 -5.04 13.26
CA TYR A 227 -3.05 -5.43 11.85
C TYR A 227 -1.66 -5.99 11.52
N ILE A 228 -0.57 -5.32 11.93
CA ILE A 228 0.80 -5.80 11.71
C ILE A 228 1.01 -7.17 12.39
N ARG A 229 0.56 -7.32 13.64
CA ARG A 229 0.63 -8.60 14.37
C ARG A 229 -0.10 -9.73 13.65
N MET A 230 -1.30 -9.43 13.13
CA MET A 230 -2.10 -10.42 12.40
C MET A 230 -1.45 -10.86 11.11
N ASN A 231 -0.85 -9.93 10.34
CA ASN A 231 -0.13 -10.29 9.12
C ASN A 231 1.08 -11.17 9.41
N LYS A 232 1.91 -10.81 10.41
CA LYS A 232 3.05 -11.64 10.84
C LYS A 232 2.61 -13.03 11.32
N ALA A 233 1.49 -13.09 12.05
CA ALA A 233 0.93 -14.35 12.50
C ALA A 233 0.47 -15.22 11.32
N GLN A 234 -0.15 -14.63 10.31
CA GLN A 234 -0.55 -15.34 9.10
C GLN A 234 0.65 -15.85 8.33
N ASP A 235 1.70 -15.05 8.19
CA ASP A 235 2.94 -15.46 7.53
C ASP A 235 3.55 -16.70 8.21
N LEU A 236 3.74 -16.64 9.53
CA LEU A 236 4.23 -17.79 10.29
C LEU A 236 3.29 -19.00 10.19
N LEU A 237 1.98 -18.77 10.17
CA LEU A 237 0.99 -19.84 10.07
C LEU A 237 1.08 -20.61 8.76
N LEU A 238 1.33 -19.91 7.65
CA LEU A 238 1.35 -20.48 6.30
C LEU A 238 2.73 -21.00 5.89
N ASN A 239 3.80 -20.41 6.43
CA ASN A 239 5.18 -20.69 6.02
C ASN A 239 6.01 -21.44 7.07
N SER A 240 5.39 -21.93 8.15
CA SER A 240 6.08 -22.71 9.17
C SER A 240 5.17 -23.77 9.83
N ASP A 241 5.79 -24.75 10.46
CA ASP A 241 5.11 -25.79 11.26
C ASP A 241 4.94 -25.39 12.74
N PHE A 242 5.19 -24.13 13.10
CA PHE A 242 5.05 -23.66 14.47
C PHE A 242 3.64 -23.85 15.00
N ASP A 243 3.51 -24.25 16.26
CA ASP A 243 2.20 -24.36 16.87
C ASP A 243 1.51 -23.00 17.05
N ILE A 244 0.20 -23.01 17.20
CA ILE A 244 -0.60 -21.78 17.23
C ILE A 244 -0.33 -20.96 18.50
N ASN A 245 0.06 -21.59 19.63
CA ASN A 245 0.44 -20.88 20.85
C ASN A 245 1.75 -20.12 20.64
N TYR A 246 2.75 -20.78 20.03
CA TYR A 246 4.01 -20.16 19.69
C TYR A 246 3.81 -18.96 18.76
N ILE A 247 3.02 -19.12 17.69
CA ILE A 247 2.71 -18.02 16.75
C ILE A 247 2.04 -16.85 17.47
N ALA A 248 1.08 -17.11 18.36
CA ALA A 248 0.43 -16.06 19.13
C ALA A 248 1.43 -15.26 19.98
N GLN A 249 2.33 -15.95 20.70
CA GLN A 249 3.35 -15.31 21.54
C GLN A 249 4.37 -14.53 20.71
N GLU A 250 4.90 -15.16 19.65
CA GLU A 250 5.92 -14.57 18.77
C GLU A 250 5.42 -13.31 18.05
N THR A 251 4.11 -13.20 17.84
CA THR A 251 3.50 -12.04 17.18
C THR A 251 2.88 -11.03 18.15
N GLY A 252 3.13 -11.18 19.45
CA GLY A 252 2.79 -10.18 20.47
C GLY A 252 1.36 -10.26 20.98
N PHE A 253 0.67 -11.41 20.83
CA PHE A 253 -0.60 -11.62 21.50
C PHE A 253 -0.38 -12.18 22.91
N TYR A 254 -1.08 -11.60 23.88
CA TYR A 254 -0.96 -11.97 25.29
C TYR A 254 -1.35 -13.43 25.54
N ASP A 255 -2.41 -13.91 24.89
CA ASP A 255 -2.86 -15.30 24.98
C ASP A 255 -3.40 -15.82 23.63
N CYS A 256 -3.31 -17.15 23.47
CA CYS A 256 -3.70 -17.84 22.26
C CYS A 256 -5.22 -17.75 22.00
N SER A 257 -6.05 -17.72 23.03
CA SER A 257 -7.52 -17.66 22.89
C SER A 257 -7.92 -16.29 22.34
N HIS A 258 -7.28 -15.22 22.81
CA HIS A 258 -7.43 -13.87 22.27
C HIS A 258 -7.00 -13.83 20.80
N PHE A 259 -5.82 -14.36 20.48
CA PHE A 259 -5.33 -14.47 19.12
C PHE A 259 -6.33 -15.17 18.18
N ILE A 260 -6.76 -16.40 18.53
CA ILE A 260 -7.70 -17.18 17.71
C ILE A 260 -9.00 -16.43 17.46
N ARG A 261 -9.55 -15.76 18.47
CA ARG A 261 -10.78 -14.97 18.36
C ARG A 261 -10.60 -13.77 17.41
N GLN A 262 -9.51 -13.01 17.56
CA GLN A 262 -9.21 -11.88 16.71
C GLN A 262 -8.89 -12.31 15.28
N TYR A 263 -8.14 -13.38 15.10
CA TYR A 263 -7.84 -13.95 13.80
C TYR A 263 -9.11 -14.37 13.05
N LYS A 264 -10.01 -15.08 13.73
CA LYS A 264 -11.31 -15.47 13.15
C LYS A 264 -12.17 -14.25 12.80
N LYS A 265 -12.14 -13.20 13.61
CA LYS A 265 -12.83 -11.93 13.31
C LYS A 265 -12.26 -11.26 12.05
N TRP A 266 -10.94 -11.33 11.89
CA TRP A 266 -10.21 -10.72 10.78
C TRP A 266 -10.36 -11.51 9.47
N ARG A 267 -10.12 -12.84 9.51
CA ARG A 267 -10.10 -13.70 8.31
C ARG A 267 -11.42 -14.44 8.04
N GLY A 268 -12.33 -14.48 8.99
CA GLY A 268 -13.56 -15.26 8.92
C GLY A 268 -13.40 -16.74 9.29
N ILE A 269 -12.18 -17.26 9.35
CA ILE A 269 -11.82 -18.64 9.70
C ILE A 269 -10.78 -18.66 10.82
N THR A 270 -10.65 -19.79 11.53
CA THR A 270 -9.64 -19.93 12.58
C THR A 270 -8.25 -20.16 11.98
N PRO A 271 -7.15 -19.83 12.71
CA PRO A 271 -5.79 -20.14 12.26
C PRO A 271 -5.60 -21.61 11.85
N LYS A 272 -6.14 -22.54 12.64
CA LYS A 272 -6.07 -23.98 12.35
C LYS A 272 -6.80 -24.36 11.04
N GLN A 273 -7.94 -23.72 10.76
CA GLN A 273 -8.68 -23.94 9.52
C GLN A 273 -7.91 -23.38 8.31
N GLU A 274 -7.33 -22.18 8.46
CA GLU A 274 -6.55 -21.57 7.38
C GLU A 274 -5.31 -22.41 7.03
N ARG A 275 -4.54 -22.87 8.02
CA ARG A 275 -3.42 -23.78 7.79
C ARG A 275 -3.83 -25.06 7.07
N LYS A 276 -4.96 -25.67 7.49
CA LYS A 276 -5.48 -26.87 6.83
C LYS A 276 -5.90 -26.63 5.37
N ASN A 277 -6.35 -25.44 5.04
CA ASN A 277 -6.80 -25.11 3.69
C ASN A 277 -5.62 -24.77 2.75
N ALA A 278 -4.45 -24.46 3.31
CA ALA A 278 -3.24 -24.13 2.55
C ALA A 278 -2.42 -25.36 2.12
N TYR A 279 -2.68 -26.51 2.74
CA TYR A 279 -2.09 -27.81 2.45
C TYR A 279 -3.18 -28.81 2.01
#